data_39327c266901fb430fb3d3883a0bc2b5
#
_entry.id   39327c266901fb430fb3d3883a0bc2b5
#
_cell.length_a   1.000
_cell.length_b   1.000
_cell.length_c   1.000
_cell.angle_alpha   90.00
_cell.angle_beta   90.00
_cell.angle_gamma   90.00
#
_symmetry.space_group_name_H-M   'P 1'
#
loop_
_entity.id
_entity.type
_entity.pdbx_description
1 polymer ?
#
loop_
_entity_poly.entity_id
_entity_poly.type
_entity_poly.pdbx_seq_one_letter_code
_entity_poly.pdbx_strand_id
1 'polypeptide(L)'
;MRCSALLAVLLAFFPVRAGSPPTPTASPVLLISEDGLGADQFRPDTMPQLWALAQQGRQGAVLPPFPATTFNGHVTLATGCWPEHHGVVANGYLRPEDRQRVAAANRVEDILREPLWVAATRSGVRTAVFHWVGSNGPWEGVTPWRMQPFKLGVPDTEGLAFCEAALADEARLVMAYLSGTDEEGHLHGPRSPEALAKLRALDAELAPWLARMVAAHPGLRVILTADHGMVPMKRRVHLPSVLDGIPVDLITHGGSAYVYLKQPRDMARALARLRKAGLKAWPREAVPAHYHLGASPRVGDVVVLAPLGTWLSQARSSREDESERHGRAGAHAYAPESLPMRSWLVVLGAGRGPLADVPAWDIAPTAASWLGIRWAQAPDGKPVATLLAR
;
A
#
# COMPACT_ATOMS: atom_id res chain seq x y z
N MET A 1 62.88 0.76 33.54
CA MET A 1 62.01 1.93 33.24
C MET A 1 61.27 1.65 31.92
N ARG A 2 60.03 1.33 31.99
CA ARG A 2 59.15 1.13 30.79
C ARG A 2 58.07 2.21 30.83
N CYS A 3 58.15 3.17 29.95
CA CYS A 3 57.09 4.17 29.72
C CYS A 3 55.92 3.57 28.93
N SER A 4 54.75 3.48 29.56
CA SER A 4 53.50 3.17 28.89
C SER A 4 52.85 4.49 28.43
N ALA A 5 52.73 4.68 27.16
CA ALA A 5 51.98 5.80 26.55
C ALA A 5 50.47 5.44 26.51
N LEU A 6 49.67 6.17 27.27
CA LEU A 6 48.20 6.13 27.14
C LEU A 6 47.79 6.92 25.91
N LEU A 7 47.14 6.26 24.94
CA LEU A 7 46.53 6.87 23.79
C LEU A 7 45.09 7.29 24.18
N ALA A 8 44.85 8.58 24.36
CA ALA A 8 43.51 9.13 24.60
C ALA A 8 42.80 9.28 23.26
N VAL A 9 41.76 8.47 23.04
CA VAL A 9 40.86 8.61 21.89
C VAL A 9 39.82 9.70 22.21
N LEU A 10 39.99 10.86 21.61
CA LEU A 10 38.97 11.93 21.62
C LEU A 10 37.80 11.55 20.69
N LEU A 11 36.67 11.13 21.26
CA LEU A 11 35.41 11.01 20.58
C LEU A 11 34.85 12.44 20.34
N ALA A 12 34.97 12.92 19.11
CA ALA A 12 34.34 14.16 18.69
C ALA A 12 32.82 13.93 18.56
N PHE A 13 32.08 14.41 19.55
CA PHE A 13 30.61 14.57 19.41
C PHE A 13 30.33 15.69 18.42
N PHE A 14 29.93 15.35 17.21
CA PHE A 14 29.31 16.33 16.31
C PHE A 14 27.86 16.56 16.77
N PRO A 15 27.49 17.79 17.15
CA PRO A 15 26.09 18.10 17.43
C PRO A 15 25.29 17.92 16.14
N VAL A 16 24.31 16.99 16.17
CA VAL A 16 23.27 16.95 15.15
C VAL A 16 22.57 18.30 15.18
N ARG A 17 22.81 19.13 14.16
CA ARG A 17 22.06 20.38 13.99
C ARG A 17 20.59 20.02 13.86
N ALA A 18 19.82 20.34 14.89
CA ALA A 18 18.36 20.36 14.80
C ALA A 18 18.01 21.23 13.59
N GLY A 19 17.41 20.64 12.58
CA GLY A 19 16.93 21.39 11.42
C GLY A 19 15.99 22.49 11.90
N SER A 20 16.09 23.68 11.30
CA SER A 20 15.16 24.78 11.60
C SER A 20 13.72 24.24 11.52
N PRO A 21 12.86 24.57 12.49
CA PRO A 21 11.46 24.14 12.46
C PRO A 21 10.84 24.53 11.11
N PRO A 22 9.98 23.71 10.52
CA PRO A 22 9.34 24.02 9.25
C PRO A 22 8.62 25.36 9.38
N THR A 23 8.72 26.18 8.34
CA THR A 23 8.09 27.49 8.27
C THR A 23 6.61 27.34 8.66
N PRO A 24 6.04 28.20 9.55
CA PRO A 24 4.70 28.04 10.10
C PRO A 24 3.52 28.08 9.09
N THR A 25 3.80 28.18 7.81
CA THR A 25 2.85 28.44 6.71
C THR A 25 2.50 27.21 5.84
N ALA A 26 3.11 26.04 6.07
CA ALA A 26 2.74 24.87 5.28
C ALA A 26 1.32 24.39 5.63
N SER A 27 0.45 24.20 4.64
CA SER A 27 -0.92 23.70 4.82
C SER A 27 -0.92 22.27 5.36
N PRO A 28 -1.86 21.89 6.23
CA PRO A 28 -1.94 20.50 6.69
C PRO A 28 -2.30 19.55 5.53
N VAL A 29 -1.86 18.30 5.63
CA VAL A 29 -2.12 17.24 4.67
C VAL A 29 -2.83 16.09 5.37
N LEU A 30 -3.95 15.67 4.81
CA LEU A 30 -4.71 14.50 5.20
C LEU A 30 -4.64 13.47 4.07
N LEU A 31 -4.05 12.31 4.34
CA LEU A 31 -3.98 11.17 3.42
C LEU A 31 -4.83 10.03 3.99
N ILE A 32 -5.93 9.70 3.33
CA ILE A 32 -6.79 8.56 3.68
C ILE A 32 -6.69 7.53 2.56
N SER A 33 -6.43 6.29 2.94
CA SER A 33 -6.50 5.11 2.07
C SER A 33 -7.66 4.22 2.51
N GLU A 34 -8.64 4.03 1.63
CA GLU A 34 -9.75 3.09 1.80
C GLU A 34 -9.42 1.81 1.05
N ASP A 35 -9.13 0.72 1.77
CA ASP A 35 -8.63 -0.54 1.22
C ASP A 35 -9.56 -1.12 0.14
N GLY A 36 -8.99 -1.51 -0.98
CA GLY A 36 -9.69 -2.22 -2.05
C GLY A 36 -10.67 -1.39 -2.87
N LEU A 37 -10.76 -0.06 -2.67
CA LEU A 37 -11.69 0.80 -3.41
C LEU A 37 -11.15 1.12 -4.81
N GLY A 38 -11.70 0.42 -5.80
CA GLY A 38 -11.34 0.59 -7.20
C GLY A 38 -11.86 1.89 -7.83
N ALA A 39 -11.11 2.42 -8.79
CA ALA A 39 -11.51 3.61 -9.54
C ALA A 39 -12.83 3.41 -10.30
N ASP A 40 -13.15 2.19 -10.72
CA ASP A 40 -14.39 1.83 -11.41
C ASP A 40 -15.62 1.75 -10.48
N GLN A 41 -15.39 1.76 -9.16
CA GLN A 41 -16.45 1.80 -8.14
C GLN A 41 -16.78 3.24 -7.70
N PHE A 42 -15.84 4.18 -7.84
CA PHE A 42 -16.08 5.59 -7.53
C PHE A 42 -16.83 6.27 -8.67
N ARG A 43 -18.15 6.38 -8.53
CA ARG A 43 -19.07 6.89 -9.56
C ARG A 43 -20.24 7.65 -8.92
N PRO A 44 -20.94 8.51 -9.70
CA PRO A 44 -22.06 9.30 -9.18
C PRO A 44 -23.28 8.47 -8.76
N ASP A 45 -23.43 7.23 -9.25
CA ASP A 45 -24.52 6.32 -8.86
C ASP A 45 -24.18 5.45 -7.64
N THR A 46 -22.90 5.31 -7.29
CA THR A 46 -22.43 4.56 -6.12
C THR A 46 -22.10 5.46 -4.94
N MET A 47 -21.45 6.61 -5.18
CA MET A 47 -20.96 7.53 -4.14
C MET A 47 -21.28 8.99 -4.52
N PRO A 48 -22.57 9.37 -4.59
CA PRO A 48 -23.01 10.67 -5.14
C PRO A 48 -22.49 11.88 -4.38
N GLN A 49 -22.37 11.82 -3.06
CA GLN A 49 -21.94 12.96 -2.24
C GLN A 49 -20.43 13.21 -2.36
N LEU A 50 -19.61 12.16 -2.26
CA LEU A 50 -18.18 12.25 -2.50
C LEU A 50 -17.86 12.62 -3.95
N TRP A 51 -18.65 12.10 -4.89
CA TRP A 51 -18.51 12.49 -6.29
C TRP A 51 -18.75 13.98 -6.48
N ALA A 52 -19.81 14.54 -5.88
CA ALA A 52 -20.09 15.98 -5.93
C ALA A 52 -18.98 16.83 -5.26
N LEU A 53 -18.48 16.38 -4.12
CA LEU A 53 -17.37 17.02 -3.43
C LEU A 53 -16.09 16.99 -4.27
N ALA A 54 -15.80 15.86 -4.91
CA ALA A 54 -14.62 15.67 -5.75
C ALA A 54 -14.59 16.59 -6.98
N GLN A 55 -15.76 17.08 -7.47
CA GLN A 55 -15.80 18.09 -8.53
C GLN A 55 -15.18 19.44 -8.11
N GLN A 56 -15.00 19.66 -6.82
CA GLN A 56 -14.31 20.84 -6.28
C GLN A 56 -12.78 20.67 -6.21
N GLY A 57 -12.29 19.47 -6.54
CA GLY A 57 -10.88 19.10 -6.51
C GLY A 57 -10.39 18.48 -7.82
N ARG A 58 -9.38 17.67 -7.72
CA ARG A 58 -8.84 16.86 -8.80
C ARG A 58 -9.26 15.41 -8.65
N GLN A 59 -9.52 14.75 -9.76
CA GLN A 59 -9.94 13.34 -9.80
C GLN A 59 -9.13 12.56 -10.81
N GLY A 60 -8.77 11.33 -10.47
CA GLY A 60 -8.05 10.40 -11.34
C GLY A 60 -8.07 8.97 -10.79
N ALA A 61 -7.10 8.19 -11.20
CA ALA A 61 -6.86 6.88 -10.65
C ALA A 61 -5.41 6.73 -10.20
N VAL A 62 -5.17 5.88 -9.22
CA VAL A 62 -3.83 5.47 -8.82
C VAL A 62 -3.50 4.13 -9.47
N LEU A 63 -2.35 4.05 -10.11
CA LEU A 63 -1.76 2.82 -10.60
C LEU A 63 -1.02 2.14 -9.43
N PRO A 64 -1.53 1.00 -8.90
CA PRO A 64 -0.88 0.32 -7.78
C PRO A 64 0.44 -0.34 -8.19
N PRO A 65 1.28 -0.76 -7.23
CA PRO A 65 2.43 -1.61 -7.55
C PRO A 65 2.00 -3.02 -7.96
N PHE A 66 2.91 -3.78 -8.54
CA PHE A 66 2.71 -5.21 -8.77
C PHE A 66 3.38 -6.05 -7.67
N PRO A 67 2.68 -7.09 -7.16
CA PRO A 67 1.26 -7.38 -7.33
C PRO A 67 0.39 -6.36 -6.56
N ALA A 68 -0.81 -6.08 -7.08
CA ALA A 68 -1.75 -5.15 -6.46
C ALA A 68 -2.35 -5.76 -5.18
N THR A 69 -1.62 -5.65 -4.07
CA THR A 69 -1.98 -6.20 -2.75
C THR A 69 -1.88 -5.15 -1.65
N THR A 70 -2.60 -5.37 -0.54
CA THR A 70 -2.74 -4.42 0.56
C THR A 70 -1.41 -3.92 1.12
N PHE A 71 -0.50 -4.85 1.47
CA PHE A 71 0.68 -4.43 2.22
C PHE A 71 1.72 -3.74 1.35
N ASN A 72 2.04 -4.26 0.16
CA ASN A 72 2.96 -3.57 -0.72
C ASN A 72 2.35 -2.28 -1.29
N GLY A 73 1.03 -2.24 -1.53
CA GLY A 73 0.31 -1.04 -1.95
C GLY A 73 0.45 0.10 -0.95
N HIS A 74 0.10 -0.16 0.32
CA HIS A 74 0.18 0.85 1.38
C HIS A 74 1.62 1.26 1.72
N VAL A 75 2.58 0.33 1.66
CA VAL A 75 3.99 0.69 1.86
C VAL A 75 4.52 1.51 0.69
N THR A 76 4.09 1.22 -0.55
CA THR A 76 4.39 2.07 -1.72
C THR A 76 3.81 3.48 -1.55
N LEU A 77 2.53 3.59 -1.16
CA LEU A 77 1.86 4.88 -0.89
C LEU A 77 2.57 5.69 0.19
N ALA A 78 3.18 5.01 1.17
CA ALA A 78 3.83 5.66 2.31
C ALA A 78 5.31 6.00 2.06
N THR A 79 6.03 5.19 1.28
CA THR A 79 7.47 5.39 1.06
C THR A 79 7.78 6.15 -0.23
N GLY A 80 6.87 6.11 -1.20
CA GLY A 80 7.14 6.58 -2.55
C GLY A 80 8.17 5.72 -3.29
N CYS A 81 8.39 4.48 -2.83
CA CYS A 81 9.37 3.57 -3.41
C CYS A 81 8.71 2.36 -4.06
N TRP A 82 9.44 1.69 -4.94
CA TRP A 82 9.03 0.45 -5.58
C TRP A 82 9.12 -0.74 -4.63
N PRO A 83 8.31 -1.81 -4.82
CA PRO A 83 8.35 -3.01 -3.97
C PRO A 83 9.72 -3.64 -3.80
N GLU A 84 10.53 -3.67 -4.85
CA GLU A 84 11.90 -4.21 -4.79
C GLU A 84 12.84 -3.37 -3.93
N HIS A 85 12.55 -2.09 -3.73
CA HIS A 85 13.34 -1.18 -2.91
C HIS A 85 12.81 -1.06 -1.47
N HIS A 86 11.48 -0.92 -1.26
CA HIS A 86 10.95 -0.84 0.09
C HIS A 86 10.79 -2.21 0.77
N GLY A 87 10.98 -3.31 0.04
CA GLY A 87 11.11 -4.66 0.58
C GLY A 87 9.81 -5.40 0.87
N VAL A 88 8.66 -4.74 0.94
CA VAL A 88 7.35 -5.40 1.09
C VAL A 88 6.83 -5.76 -0.30
N VAL A 89 7.19 -6.95 -0.77
CA VAL A 89 6.96 -7.38 -2.16
C VAL A 89 5.54 -7.91 -2.43
N ALA A 90 4.78 -8.22 -1.39
CA ALA A 90 3.37 -8.61 -1.39
C ALA A 90 2.87 -8.74 0.05
N ASN A 91 1.64 -9.26 0.28
CA ASN A 91 1.12 -9.51 1.63
C ASN A 91 1.94 -10.55 2.41
N GLY A 92 2.68 -11.42 1.73
CA GLY A 92 3.56 -12.39 2.35
C GLY A 92 4.67 -12.85 1.41
N TYR A 93 5.74 -13.41 1.99
CA TYR A 93 6.89 -13.94 1.24
C TYR A 93 7.67 -14.95 2.10
N LEU A 94 8.66 -15.62 1.53
CA LEU A 94 9.66 -16.37 2.31
C LEU A 94 10.89 -15.50 2.52
N ARG A 95 11.38 -15.45 3.76
CA ARG A 95 12.64 -14.76 4.08
C ARG A 95 13.80 -15.41 3.33
N PRO A 96 14.66 -14.62 2.69
CA PRO A 96 15.78 -15.16 1.92
C PRO A 96 16.77 -15.97 2.77
N GLU A 97 17.01 -15.54 4.01
CA GLU A 97 18.06 -16.08 4.89
C GLU A 97 17.74 -17.47 5.46
N ASP A 98 16.49 -17.76 5.80
CA ASP A 98 16.08 -19.00 6.47
C ASP A 98 14.85 -19.67 5.83
N ARG A 99 14.28 -19.08 4.79
CA ARG A 99 13.06 -19.51 4.10
C ARG A 99 11.84 -19.65 5.02
N GLN A 100 11.85 -18.99 6.17
CA GLN A 100 10.66 -18.92 7.00
C GLN A 100 9.60 -18.06 6.33
N ARG A 101 8.34 -18.48 6.50
CA ARG A 101 7.20 -17.79 5.94
C ARG A 101 6.87 -16.53 6.75
N VAL A 102 6.92 -15.38 6.10
CA VAL A 102 6.28 -14.15 6.56
C VAL A 102 4.86 -14.18 6.01
N ALA A 103 3.89 -14.50 6.87
CA ALA A 103 2.49 -14.63 6.46
C ALA A 103 1.81 -13.29 6.22
N ALA A 104 2.26 -12.25 6.94
CA ALA A 104 1.78 -10.89 6.83
C ALA A 104 2.97 -9.92 6.90
N ALA A 105 3.34 -9.34 5.76
CA ALA A 105 4.44 -8.39 5.63
C ALA A 105 3.98 -6.96 6.00
N ASN A 106 3.44 -6.81 7.21
CA ASN A 106 2.82 -5.59 7.70
C ASN A 106 3.55 -4.96 8.91
N ARG A 107 4.75 -5.43 9.20
CA ARG A 107 5.54 -4.96 10.33
C ARG A 107 6.51 -3.87 9.90
N VAL A 108 6.88 -3.01 10.82
CA VAL A 108 7.85 -1.93 10.58
C VAL A 108 9.20 -2.47 10.11
N GLU A 109 9.62 -3.64 10.59
CA GLU A 109 10.88 -4.30 10.24
C GLU A 109 10.89 -4.86 8.81
N ASP A 110 9.73 -5.03 8.19
CA ASP A 110 9.62 -5.45 6.79
C ASP A 110 9.96 -4.31 5.82
N ILE A 111 9.86 -3.05 6.28
CA ILE A 111 10.01 -1.84 5.47
C ILE A 111 11.47 -1.40 5.44
N LEU A 112 12.08 -1.41 4.26
CA LEU A 112 13.50 -1.09 4.04
C LEU A 112 13.74 0.35 3.57
N ARG A 113 12.70 1.16 3.41
CA ARG A 113 12.76 2.56 2.97
C ARG A 113 11.98 3.45 3.92
N GLU A 114 12.48 4.67 4.13
CA GLU A 114 11.88 5.64 5.04
C GLU A 114 10.41 5.94 4.67
N PRO A 115 9.44 5.68 5.56
CA PRO A 115 8.05 6.08 5.32
C PRO A 115 7.83 7.58 5.49
N LEU A 116 6.82 8.13 4.81
CA LEU A 116 6.45 9.55 4.86
C LEU A 116 6.26 10.06 6.30
N TRP A 117 5.62 9.26 7.16
CA TRP A 117 5.41 9.66 8.56
C TRP A 117 6.71 9.79 9.35
N VAL A 118 7.75 9.03 8.98
CA VAL A 118 9.08 9.12 9.59
C VAL A 118 9.81 10.35 9.07
N ALA A 119 9.85 10.54 7.75
CA ALA A 119 10.47 11.70 7.12
C ALA A 119 9.83 13.01 7.62
N ALA A 120 8.49 13.03 7.78
CA ALA A 120 7.75 14.15 8.35
C ALA A 120 8.15 14.42 9.80
N THR A 121 8.17 13.38 10.66
CA THR A 121 8.55 13.50 12.06
C THR A 121 9.99 14.00 12.22
N ARG A 122 10.94 13.45 11.45
CA ARG A 122 12.34 13.93 11.42
C ARG A 122 12.46 15.38 10.98
N SER A 123 11.56 15.82 10.12
CA SER A 123 11.49 17.22 9.65
C SER A 123 10.79 18.16 10.65
N GLY A 124 10.41 17.70 11.84
CA GLY A 124 9.69 18.46 12.85
C GLY A 124 8.22 18.68 12.55
N VAL A 125 7.65 17.96 11.59
CA VAL A 125 6.22 18.01 11.26
C VAL A 125 5.44 17.19 12.29
N ARG A 126 4.44 17.83 12.95
CA ARG A 126 3.54 17.13 13.87
C ARG A 126 2.70 16.13 13.10
N THR A 127 2.99 14.84 13.28
CA THR A 127 2.48 13.75 12.43
C THR A 127 1.61 12.80 13.24
N ALA A 128 0.43 12.45 12.71
CA ALA A 128 -0.47 11.45 13.27
C ALA A 128 -0.73 10.33 12.27
N VAL A 129 -0.75 9.07 12.73
CA VAL A 129 -0.92 7.88 11.90
C VAL A 129 -1.93 6.94 12.55
N PHE A 130 -2.97 6.58 11.79
CA PHE A 130 -4.01 5.64 12.20
C PHE A 130 -3.93 4.38 11.36
N HIS A 131 -3.60 3.26 12.00
CA HIS A 131 -3.63 1.90 11.45
C HIS A 131 -2.95 1.72 10.09
N TRP A 132 -2.04 2.59 9.68
CA TRP A 132 -1.33 2.43 8.42
C TRP A 132 -0.47 1.16 8.43
N VAL A 133 -0.42 0.43 7.32
CA VAL A 133 0.40 -0.78 7.19
C VAL A 133 1.86 -0.47 7.52
N GLY A 134 2.45 -1.25 8.42
CA GLY A 134 3.83 -1.04 8.90
C GLY A 134 3.99 0.01 10.00
N SER A 135 2.89 0.60 10.53
CA SER A 135 2.96 1.58 11.63
C SER A 135 2.84 0.93 13.01
N ASN A 136 3.36 -0.28 13.20
CA ASN A 136 3.25 -1.03 14.46
C ASN A 136 4.44 -0.88 15.41
N GLY A 137 5.31 0.09 15.17
CA GLY A 137 6.47 0.39 15.98
C GLY A 137 7.29 1.55 15.45
N PRO A 138 8.37 1.94 16.15
CA PRO A 138 9.30 2.96 15.65
C PRO A 138 10.08 2.43 14.45
N TRP A 139 10.16 3.24 13.39
CA TRP A 139 11.06 2.96 12.27
C TRP A 139 12.41 3.65 12.53
N GLU A 140 13.48 2.87 12.62
CA GLU A 140 14.83 3.37 13.02
C GLU A 140 14.78 4.31 14.24
N GLY A 141 13.99 3.95 15.25
CA GLY A 141 13.85 4.71 16.49
C GLY A 141 12.97 5.96 16.40
N VAL A 142 12.35 6.24 15.26
CA VAL A 142 11.47 7.40 15.07
C VAL A 142 10.00 6.98 15.18
N THR A 143 9.24 7.67 16.05
CA THR A 143 7.80 7.47 16.25
C THR A 143 7.07 8.79 15.97
N PRO A 144 5.96 8.79 15.23
CA PRO A 144 5.09 9.95 15.06
C PRO A 144 4.58 10.48 16.41
N TRP A 145 4.20 11.77 16.45
CA TRP A 145 3.62 12.38 17.63
C TRP A 145 2.39 11.60 18.17
N ARG A 146 1.54 11.09 17.27
CA ARG A 146 0.41 10.23 17.62
C ARG A 146 0.37 9.06 16.64
N MET A 147 0.30 7.84 17.13
CA MET A 147 0.25 6.65 16.29
C MET A 147 -0.66 5.60 16.93
N GLN A 148 -1.59 5.07 16.14
CA GLN A 148 -2.28 3.82 16.43
C GLN A 148 -1.71 2.73 15.52
N PRO A 149 -1.17 1.65 16.08
CA PRO A 149 -0.56 0.56 15.31
C PRO A 149 -1.53 -0.08 14.33
N PHE A 150 -1.00 -0.60 13.23
CA PHE A 150 -1.79 -1.31 12.21
C PHE A 150 -2.73 -2.35 12.83
N LYS A 151 -3.99 -2.30 12.46
CA LYS A 151 -5.04 -3.23 12.87
C LYS A 151 -6.11 -3.30 11.78
N LEU A 152 -6.57 -4.52 11.47
CA LEU A 152 -7.70 -4.79 10.57
C LEU A 152 -9.03 -4.78 11.31
N GLY A 153 -10.13 -4.61 10.57
CA GLY A 153 -11.49 -4.75 11.09
C GLY A 153 -11.88 -3.67 12.11
N VAL A 154 -11.27 -2.49 12.04
CA VAL A 154 -11.67 -1.32 12.85
C VAL A 154 -12.70 -0.53 12.07
N PRO A 155 -13.80 -0.08 12.70
CA PRO A 155 -14.79 0.76 12.04
C PRO A 155 -14.18 2.03 11.44
N ASP A 156 -14.58 2.40 10.23
CA ASP A 156 -14.06 3.58 9.53
C ASP A 156 -14.32 4.87 10.35
N THR A 157 -15.42 4.92 11.10
CA THR A 157 -15.77 6.00 12.04
C THR A 157 -14.69 6.30 13.07
N GLU A 158 -13.99 5.27 13.58
CA GLU A 158 -12.87 5.46 14.52
C GLU A 158 -11.68 6.16 13.83
N GLY A 159 -11.41 5.81 12.58
CA GLY A 159 -10.38 6.46 11.78
C GLY A 159 -10.70 7.92 11.50
N LEU A 160 -11.97 8.23 11.15
CA LEU A 160 -12.42 9.61 10.94
C LEU A 160 -12.35 10.43 12.23
N ALA A 161 -12.77 9.88 13.37
CA ALA A 161 -12.67 10.53 14.66
C ALA A 161 -11.20 10.79 15.08
N PHE A 162 -10.30 9.82 14.80
CA PHE A 162 -8.87 10.01 15.03
C PHE A 162 -8.29 11.16 14.18
N CYS A 163 -8.65 11.20 12.89
CA CYS A 163 -8.20 12.25 11.98
C CYS A 163 -8.69 13.64 12.41
N GLU A 164 -9.97 13.76 12.80
CA GLU A 164 -10.56 15.00 13.29
C GLU A 164 -9.85 15.48 14.56
N ALA A 165 -9.64 14.62 15.55
CA ALA A 165 -8.91 14.96 16.76
C ALA A 165 -7.44 15.35 16.48
N ALA A 166 -6.77 14.67 15.55
CA ALA A 166 -5.40 14.99 15.19
C ALA A 166 -5.29 16.36 14.51
N LEU A 167 -6.22 16.70 13.61
CA LEU A 167 -6.28 18.00 12.95
C LEU A 167 -6.62 19.12 13.95
N ALA A 168 -7.54 18.88 14.88
CA ALA A 168 -7.87 19.83 15.94
C ALA A 168 -6.68 20.10 16.89
N ASP A 169 -5.83 19.08 17.10
CA ASP A 169 -4.56 19.18 17.83
C ASP A 169 -3.39 19.68 16.95
N GLU A 170 -3.69 20.34 15.83
CA GLU A 170 -2.73 20.98 14.93
C GLU A 170 -1.73 20.01 14.26
N ALA A 171 -2.08 18.74 14.06
CA ALA A 171 -1.27 17.85 13.23
C ALA A 171 -1.17 18.39 11.79
N ARG A 172 0.03 18.34 11.21
CA ARG A 172 0.31 18.84 9.87
C ARG A 172 0.35 17.72 8.82
N LEU A 173 0.59 16.51 9.24
CA LEU A 173 0.40 15.29 8.46
C LEU A 173 -0.49 14.35 9.26
N VAL A 174 -1.61 13.95 8.66
CA VAL A 174 -2.47 12.90 9.18
C VAL A 174 -2.59 11.82 8.11
N MET A 175 -2.27 10.59 8.46
CA MET A 175 -2.42 9.42 7.59
C MET A 175 -3.35 8.41 8.22
N ALA A 176 -4.35 7.94 7.48
CA ALA A 176 -5.30 6.94 7.97
C ALA A 176 -5.52 5.83 6.96
N TYR A 177 -5.55 4.60 7.46
CA TYR A 177 -5.97 3.40 6.75
C TYR A 177 -7.36 3.00 7.23
N LEU A 178 -8.28 2.80 6.30
CA LEU A 178 -9.64 2.32 6.51
C LEU A 178 -9.81 1.02 5.71
N SER A 179 -10.48 0.00 6.27
CA SER A 179 -10.44 -1.36 5.71
C SER A 179 -11.78 -1.89 5.20
N GLY A 180 -12.85 -1.13 5.36
CA GLY A 180 -14.19 -1.68 5.23
C GLY A 180 -14.63 -2.10 3.83
N THR A 181 -14.08 -1.53 2.75
CA THR A 181 -14.50 -1.86 1.38
C THR A 181 -13.86 -3.15 0.86
N ASP A 182 -12.62 -3.45 1.25
CA ASP A 182 -11.92 -4.68 0.86
C ASP A 182 -12.59 -5.93 1.44
N GLU A 183 -12.96 -5.89 2.71
CA GLU A 183 -13.62 -7.00 3.39
C GLU A 183 -14.93 -7.39 2.71
N GLU A 184 -15.82 -6.42 2.45
CA GLU A 184 -17.09 -6.66 1.75
C GLU A 184 -16.87 -7.14 0.31
N GLY A 185 -15.88 -6.57 -0.38
CA GLY A 185 -15.49 -6.98 -1.71
C GLY A 185 -15.02 -8.43 -1.76
N HIS A 186 -14.25 -8.87 -0.79
CA HIS A 186 -13.82 -10.26 -0.67
C HIS A 186 -14.96 -11.21 -0.38
N LEU A 187 -15.82 -10.88 0.58
CA LEU A 187 -16.91 -11.76 1.03
C LEU A 187 -18.00 -11.92 -0.02
N HIS A 188 -18.44 -10.84 -0.64
CA HIS A 188 -19.64 -10.79 -1.47
C HIS A 188 -19.34 -10.53 -2.94
N GLY A 189 -18.13 -10.06 -3.25
CA GLY A 189 -17.74 -9.56 -4.58
C GLY A 189 -17.92 -8.04 -4.70
N PRO A 190 -17.03 -7.36 -5.46
CA PRO A 190 -16.95 -5.90 -5.47
C PRO A 190 -18.16 -5.19 -6.10
N ARG A 191 -19.09 -5.94 -6.72
CA ARG A 191 -20.31 -5.42 -7.35
C ARG A 191 -21.60 -6.02 -6.78
N SER A 192 -21.51 -6.71 -5.66
CA SER A 192 -22.67 -7.27 -4.96
C SER A 192 -23.53 -6.16 -4.34
N PRO A 193 -24.79 -6.46 -3.99
CA PRO A 193 -25.64 -5.52 -3.25
C PRO A 193 -25.01 -5.08 -1.92
N GLU A 194 -24.30 -5.98 -1.22
CA GLU A 194 -23.62 -5.74 0.06
C GLU A 194 -22.44 -4.76 -0.13
N ALA A 195 -21.58 -5.01 -1.10
CA ALA A 195 -20.47 -4.11 -1.41
C ALA A 195 -20.97 -2.72 -1.86
N LEU A 196 -22.05 -2.66 -2.67
CA LEU A 196 -22.68 -1.39 -3.05
C LEU A 196 -23.31 -0.67 -1.84
N ALA A 197 -23.90 -1.41 -0.89
CA ALA A 197 -24.43 -0.83 0.34
C ALA A 197 -23.30 -0.24 1.20
N LYS A 198 -22.14 -0.93 1.30
CA LYS A 198 -20.96 -0.41 2.00
C LYS A 198 -20.43 0.87 1.36
N LEU A 199 -20.34 0.94 0.02
CA LEU A 199 -19.93 2.17 -0.68
C LEU A 199 -20.87 3.35 -0.40
N ARG A 200 -22.19 3.10 -0.38
CA ARG A 200 -23.17 4.14 -0.04
C ARG A 200 -23.09 4.58 1.42
N ALA A 201 -22.82 3.65 2.34
CA ALA A 201 -22.59 3.98 3.74
C ALA A 201 -21.33 4.84 3.91
N LEU A 202 -20.23 4.46 3.27
CA LEU A 202 -18.99 5.24 3.25
C LEU A 202 -19.22 6.64 2.66
N ASP A 203 -19.96 6.76 1.55
CA ASP A 203 -20.32 8.04 0.93
C ASP A 203 -21.08 8.95 1.89
N ALA A 204 -22.09 8.39 2.56
CA ALA A 204 -22.94 9.12 3.50
C ALA A 204 -22.18 9.60 4.75
N GLU A 205 -21.11 8.90 5.12
CA GLU A 205 -20.31 9.21 6.30
C GLU A 205 -19.13 10.12 5.97
N LEU A 206 -18.32 9.73 4.97
CA LEU A 206 -17.06 10.40 4.64
C LEU A 206 -17.29 11.77 3.98
N ALA A 207 -18.28 11.93 3.10
CA ALA A 207 -18.47 13.19 2.37
C ALA A 207 -18.82 14.37 3.27
N PRO A 208 -19.85 14.29 4.18
CA PRO A 208 -20.18 15.41 5.07
C PRO A 208 -19.07 15.65 6.11
N TRP A 209 -18.40 14.58 6.59
CA TRP A 209 -17.27 14.72 7.50
C TRP A 209 -16.13 15.49 6.81
N LEU A 210 -15.76 15.11 5.60
CA LEU A 210 -14.70 15.75 4.84
C LEU A 210 -15.01 17.22 4.51
N ALA A 211 -16.26 17.53 4.16
CA ALA A 211 -16.70 18.90 3.94
C ALA A 211 -16.51 19.77 5.20
N ARG A 212 -16.83 19.23 6.39
CA ARG A 212 -16.56 19.91 7.68
C ARG A 212 -15.06 20.12 7.91
N MET A 213 -14.22 19.09 7.65
CA MET A 213 -12.77 19.20 7.85
C MET A 213 -12.15 20.25 6.94
N VAL A 214 -12.54 20.29 5.67
CA VAL A 214 -12.05 21.31 4.71
C VAL A 214 -12.49 22.72 5.13
N ALA A 215 -13.70 22.88 5.65
CA ALA A 215 -14.21 24.16 6.13
C ALA A 215 -13.52 24.61 7.44
N ALA A 216 -13.26 23.68 8.36
CA ALA A 216 -12.65 23.97 9.67
C ALA A 216 -11.13 24.22 9.57
N HIS A 217 -10.45 23.70 8.55
CA HIS A 217 -9.01 23.81 8.41
C HIS A 217 -8.63 24.50 7.07
N PRO A 218 -8.62 25.83 7.01
CA PRO A 218 -8.28 26.57 5.80
C PRO A 218 -6.91 26.13 5.25
N GLY A 219 -6.88 25.81 3.95
CA GLY A 219 -5.68 25.34 3.28
C GLY A 219 -5.40 23.83 3.46
N LEU A 220 -6.26 23.08 4.13
CA LEU A 220 -6.15 21.61 4.20
C LEU A 220 -6.08 21.01 2.79
N ARG A 221 -5.06 20.20 2.57
CA ARG A 221 -4.93 19.38 1.37
C ARG A 221 -5.29 17.94 1.71
N VAL A 222 -6.16 17.37 0.91
CA VAL A 222 -6.66 16.01 1.14
C VAL A 222 -6.28 15.13 -0.04
N ILE A 223 -5.80 13.94 0.24
CA ILE A 223 -5.65 12.84 -0.72
C ILE A 223 -6.52 11.70 -0.23
N LEU A 224 -7.52 11.33 -1.01
CA LEU A 224 -8.29 10.09 -0.82
C LEU A 224 -7.86 9.12 -1.90
N THR A 225 -7.45 7.93 -1.50
CA THR A 225 -6.99 6.88 -2.41
C THR A 225 -7.28 5.49 -1.85
N ALA A 226 -6.80 4.47 -2.52
CA ALA A 226 -6.71 3.10 -2.06
C ALA A 226 -5.41 2.47 -2.58
N ASP A 227 -5.09 1.34 -2.08
CA ASP A 227 -3.91 0.55 -2.45
C ASP A 227 -4.10 -0.28 -3.71
N HIS A 228 -5.34 -0.73 -3.99
CA HIS A 228 -5.76 -1.47 -5.19
C HIS A 228 -7.28 -1.41 -5.37
N GLY A 229 -7.75 -1.97 -6.47
CA GLY A 229 -9.15 -2.31 -6.68
C GLY A 229 -9.40 -3.81 -6.59
N MET A 230 -10.57 -4.29 -7.05
CA MET A 230 -10.99 -5.68 -6.91
C MET A 230 -11.82 -6.16 -8.09
N VAL A 231 -11.78 -7.47 -8.37
CA VAL A 231 -12.60 -8.12 -9.40
C VAL A 231 -13.42 -9.27 -8.82
N PRO A 232 -14.59 -9.58 -9.39
CA PRO A 232 -15.32 -10.79 -9.05
C PRO A 232 -14.49 -12.05 -9.35
N MET A 233 -14.46 -12.99 -8.43
CA MET A 233 -13.82 -14.28 -8.64
C MET A 233 -14.70 -15.18 -9.50
N LYS A 234 -14.14 -15.72 -10.59
CA LYS A 234 -14.85 -16.56 -11.57
C LYS A 234 -14.28 -17.97 -11.69
N ARG A 235 -13.00 -18.12 -11.44
CA ARG A 235 -12.24 -19.35 -11.65
C ARG A 235 -11.21 -19.54 -10.55
N ARG A 236 -10.83 -20.80 -10.32
CA ARG A 236 -9.77 -21.18 -9.39
C ARG A 236 -8.76 -22.07 -10.09
N VAL A 237 -7.47 -21.89 -9.77
CA VAL A 237 -6.37 -22.77 -10.19
C VAL A 237 -5.65 -23.25 -8.95
N HIS A 238 -5.62 -24.55 -8.73
CA HIS A 238 -4.93 -25.18 -7.61
C HIS A 238 -3.46 -25.41 -7.98
N LEU A 239 -2.57 -24.55 -7.50
CA LEU A 239 -1.14 -24.58 -7.85
C LEU A 239 -0.42 -25.86 -7.44
N PRO A 240 -0.71 -26.49 -6.27
CA PRO A 240 -0.11 -27.76 -5.93
C PRO A 240 -0.37 -28.86 -6.97
N SER A 241 -1.57 -28.93 -7.55
CA SER A 241 -1.86 -29.88 -8.63
C SER A 241 -1.15 -29.53 -9.95
N VAL A 242 -1.01 -28.24 -10.27
CA VAL A 242 -0.27 -27.79 -11.46
C VAL A 242 1.21 -28.14 -11.35
N LEU A 243 1.78 -28.03 -10.16
CA LEU A 243 3.19 -28.26 -9.87
C LEU A 243 3.47 -29.65 -9.26
N ASP A 244 2.53 -30.59 -9.42
CA ASP A 244 2.67 -31.94 -8.87
C ASP A 244 4.02 -32.59 -9.24
N GLY A 245 4.68 -33.22 -8.24
CA GLY A 245 6.02 -33.79 -8.41
C GLY A 245 7.16 -32.77 -8.66
N ILE A 246 6.92 -31.48 -8.42
CA ILE A 246 7.97 -30.45 -8.34
C ILE A 246 8.03 -29.95 -6.89
N PRO A 247 9.13 -30.17 -6.17
CA PRO A 247 9.27 -29.72 -4.78
C PRO A 247 9.36 -28.19 -4.70
N VAL A 248 8.33 -27.54 -4.16
CA VAL A 248 8.22 -26.08 -4.04
C VAL A 248 7.61 -25.66 -2.71
N ASP A 249 7.90 -24.42 -2.31
CA ASP A 249 7.06 -23.66 -1.39
C ASP A 249 6.25 -22.64 -2.20
N LEU A 250 5.02 -22.37 -1.77
CA LEU A 250 4.07 -21.49 -2.46
C LEU A 250 3.59 -20.39 -1.52
N ILE A 251 3.54 -19.18 -2.03
CA ILE A 251 2.84 -18.05 -1.41
C ILE A 251 1.89 -17.47 -2.45
N THR A 252 0.60 -17.56 -2.21
CA THR A 252 -0.43 -17.01 -3.10
C THR A 252 -1.01 -15.71 -2.53
N HIS A 253 -1.41 -14.80 -3.43
CA HIS A 253 -1.93 -13.48 -3.11
C HIS A 253 -3.30 -13.21 -3.75
N GLY A 254 -3.98 -14.25 -4.26
CA GLY A 254 -5.18 -14.13 -5.06
C GLY A 254 -4.89 -14.29 -6.54
N GLY A 255 -4.73 -13.20 -7.28
CA GLY A 255 -4.42 -13.21 -8.72
C GLY A 255 -2.96 -13.47 -9.07
N SER A 256 -2.07 -13.47 -8.09
CA SER A 256 -0.63 -13.73 -8.27
C SER A 256 -0.08 -14.71 -7.24
N ALA A 257 1.11 -15.24 -7.50
CA ALA A 257 1.79 -16.14 -6.57
C ALA A 257 3.30 -16.10 -6.75
N TYR A 258 4.02 -16.42 -5.68
CA TYR A 258 5.45 -16.72 -5.68
C TYR A 258 5.66 -18.22 -5.51
N VAL A 259 6.49 -18.79 -6.39
CA VAL A 259 6.94 -20.18 -6.33
C VAL A 259 8.41 -20.17 -5.96
N TYR A 260 8.75 -20.81 -4.85
CA TYR A 260 10.12 -20.96 -4.36
C TYR A 260 10.55 -22.40 -4.59
N LEU A 261 11.44 -22.61 -5.55
CA LEU A 261 11.92 -23.92 -5.94
C LEU A 261 12.85 -24.51 -4.86
N LYS A 262 12.69 -25.79 -4.53
CA LYS A 262 13.67 -26.50 -3.69
C LYS A 262 14.93 -26.86 -4.49
N GLN A 263 14.82 -26.94 -5.81
CA GLN A 263 15.92 -27.30 -6.71
C GLN A 263 15.87 -26.42 -7.95
N PRO A 264 16.93 -25.63 -8.24
CA PRO A 264 16.98 -24.72 -9.41
C PRO A 264 16.76 -25.41 -10.76
N ARG A 265 17.14 -26.69 -10.88
CA ARG A 265 16.94 -27.51 -12.11
C ARG A 265 15.47 -27.69 -12.49
N ASP A 266 14.53 -27.49 -11.57
CA ASP A 266 13.10 -27.62 -11.82
C ASP A 266 12.47 -26.39 -12.49
N MET A 267 13.21 -25.30 -12.66
CA MET A 267 12.74 -24.02 -13.23
C MET A 267 11.99 -24.21 -14.57
N ALA A 268 12.62 -24.84 -15.54
CA ALA A 268 12.02 -25.00 -16.87
C ALA A 268 10.72 -25.83 -16.82
N ARG A 269 10.70 -26.87 -15.97
CA ARG A 269 9.52 -27.74 -15.78
C ARG A 269 8.38 -26.99 -15.09
N ALA A 270 8.68 -26.18 -14.07
CA ALA A 270 7.69 -25.37 -13.37
C ALA A 270 7.05 -24.34 -14.31
N LEU A 271 7.89 -23.60 -15.05
CA LEU A 271 7.41 -22.61 -16.03
C LEU A 271 6.52 -23.24 -17.11
N ALA A 272 6.92 -24.39 -17.66
CA ALA A 272 6.15 -25.10 -18.68
C ALA A 272 4.75 -25.51 -18.17
N ARG A 273 4.66 -26.03 -16.93
CA ARG A 273 3.39 -26.45 -16.33
C ARG A 273 2.48 -25.26 -16.01
N LEU A 274 3.01 -24.20 -15.42
CA LEU A 274 2.27 -22.99 -15.13
C LEU A 274 1.69 -22.36 -16.40
N ARG A 275 2.50 -22.24 -17.45
CA ARG A 275 2.06 -21.72 -18.77
C ARG A 275 1.01 -22.63 -19.43
N LYS A 276 1.16 -23.95 -19.34
CA LYS A 276 0.14 -24.92 -19.82
C LYS A 276 -1.18 -24.78 -19.06
N ALA A 277 -1.16 -24.37 -17.79
CA ALA A 277 -2.36 -24.07 -17.00
C ALA A 277 -3.01 -22.71 -17.37
N GLY A 278 -2.47 -21.98 -18.35
CA GLY A 278 -2.98 -20.67 -18.80
C GLY A 278 -2.54 -19.50 -17.93
N LEU A 279 -1.46 -19.67 -17.18
CA LEU A 279 -0.89 -18.62 -16.31
C LEU A 279 0.31 -17.96 -17.00
N LYS A 280 0.49 -16.65 -16.78
CA LYS A 280 1.76 -16.00 -17.06
C LYS A 280 2.74 -16.42 -15.96
N ALA A 281 3.95 -16.78 -16.34
CA ALA A 281 4.98 -17.19 -15.38
C ALA A 281 6.36 -16.77 -15.89
N TRP A 282 7.13 -16.15 -15.00
CA TRP A 282 8.48 -15.64 -15.28
C TRP A 282 9.45 -16.10 -14.20
N PRO A 283 10.69 -16.45 -14.55
CA PRO A 283 11.77 -16.39 -13.56
C PRO A 283 11.82 -15.01 -12.92
N ARG A 284 12.20 -14.89 -11.66
CA ARG A 284 12.26 -13.62 -10.94
C ARG A 284 13.01 -12.54 -11.71
N GLU A 285 14.18 -12.86 -12.24
CA GLU A 285 15.05 -11.96 -13.01
C GLU A 285 14.49 -11.57 -14.38
N ALA A 286 13.46 -12.26 -14.85
CA ALA A 286 12.79 -12.00 -16.13
C ALA A 286 11.37 -11.43 -15.96
N VAL A 287 11.00 -11.04 -14.74
CA VAL A 287 9.78 -10.29 -14.49
C VAL A 287 9.83 -8.97 -15.28
N PRO A 288 8.75 -8.56 -15.97
CA PRO A 288 8.74 -7.31 -16.72
C PRO A 288 9.23 -6.13 -15.88
N ALA A 289 10.21 -5.38 -16.41
CA ALA A 289 10.92 -4.33 -15.66
C ALA A 289 9.98 -3.25 -15.08
N HIS A 290 8.87 -2.96 -15.77
CA HIS A 290 7.89 -1.98 -15.31
C HIS A 290 7.11 -2.39 -14.04
N TYR A 291 7.23 -3.63 -13.58
CA TYR A 291 6.68 -4.09 -12.31
C TYR A 291 7.58 -3.76 -11.11
N HIS A 292 8.85 -3.40 -11.33
CA HIS A 292 9.79 -3.02 -10.28
C HIS A 292 9.81 -3.99 -9.08
N LEU A 293 10.00 -5.28 -9.40
CA LEU A 293 9.86 -6.36 -8.44
C LEU A 293 11.02 -7.35 -8.44
N GLY A 294 11.63 -7.57 -9.62
CA GLY A 294 12.55 -8.69 -9.86
C GLY A 294 13.88 -8.61 -9.11
N ALA A 295 14.31 -7.44 -8.68
CA ALA A 295 15.56 -7.27 -7.95
C ALA A 295 15.49 -7.70 -6.47
N SER A 296 14.28 -7.86 -5.90
CA SER A 296 14.14 -8.24 -4.49
C SER A 296 14.39 -9.74 -4.26
N PRO A 297 15.26 -10.12 -3.31
CA PRO A 297 15.47 -11.52 -2.94
C PRO A 297 14.28 -12.14 -2.19
N ARG A 298 13.31 -11.34 -1.74
CA ARG A 298 12.07 -11.79 -1.07
C ARG A 298 11.05 -12.36 -2.07
N VAL A 299 11.19 -12.04 -3.36
CA VAL A 299 10.34 -12.58 -4.44
C VAL A 299 10.73 -14.03 -4.72
N GLY A 300 9.74 -14.88 -5.02
CA GLY A 300 9.98 -16.28 -5.37
C GLY A 300 10.81 -16.46 -6.64
N ASP A 301 11.39 -17.64 -6.81
CA ASP A 301 12.17 -17.98 -8.01
C ASP A 301 11.34 -17.86 -9.29
N VAL A 302 10.02 -18.13 -9.17
CA VAL A 302 9.05 -17.91 -10.27
C VAL A 302 7.93 -17.00 -9.75
N VAL A 303 7.64 -15.95 -10.51
CA VAL A 303 6.48 -15.07 -10.33
C VAL A 303 5.36 -15.53 -11.25
N VAL A 304 4.17 -15.72 -10.69
CA VAL A 304 2.99 -16.21 -11.40
C VAL A 304 1.91 -15.13 -11.39
N LEU A 305 1.29 -14.91 -12.55
CA LEU A 305 0.16 -14.00 -12.71
C LEU A 305 -0.98 -14.71 -13.43
N ALA A 306 -2.15 -14.71 -12.81
CA ALA A 306 -3.37 -15.27 -13.37
C ALA A 306 -4.14 -14.24 -14.23
N PRO A 307 -4.99 -14.70 -15.16
CA PRO A 307 -6.00 -13.86 -15.79
C PRO A 307 -6.99 -13.30 -14.75
N LEU A 308 -7.54 -12.11 -15.01
CA LEU A 308 -8.53 -11.45 -14.14
C LEU A 308 -9.67 -12.40 -13.74
N GLY A 309 -10.00 -12.39 -12.46
CA GLY A 309 -11.04 -13.23 -11.89
C GLY A 309 -10.62 -14.69 -11.66
N THR A 310 -9.35 -15.03 -11.85
CA THR A 310 -8.80 -16.36 -11.53
C THR A 310 -8.04 -16.32 -10.22
N TRP A 311 -8.51 -17.04 -9.21
CA TRP A 311 -7.84 -17.20 -7.91
C TRP A 311 -6.79 -18.31 -7.98
N LEU A 312 -5.60 -18.04 -7.49
CA LEU A 312 -4.54 -19.03 -7.30
C LEU A 312 -4.62 -19.60 -5.88
N SER A 313 -4.92 -20.88 -5.77
CA SER A 313 -5.02 -21.59 -4.50
C SER A 313 -3.72 -22.35 -4.20
N GLN A 314 -3.33 -22.34 -2.92
CA GLN A 314 -2.25 -23.16 -2.36
C GLN A 314 -2.77 -24.16 -1.30
N ALA A 315 -4.08 -24.38 -1.21
CA ALA A 315 -4.70 -25.24 -0.24
C ALA A 315 -4.05 -26.64 -0.23
N ARG A 316 -3.68 -27.13 0.97
CA ARG A 316 -3.03 -28.45 1.14
C ARG A 316 -4.02 -29.55 1.49
N SER A 317 -5.23 -29.19 1.86
CA SER A 317 -6.29 -30.09 2.25
C SER A 317 -7.63 -29.68 1.68
N SER A 318 -8.58 -30.61 1.60
CA SER A 318 -9.96 -30.33 1.21
C SER A 318 -10.64 -29.32 2.13
N ARG A 319 -10.30 -29.31 3.43
CA ARG A 319 -10.82 -28.34 4.40
C ARG A 319 -10.30 -26.93 4.15
N GLU A 320 -9.00 -26.77 3.84
CA GLU A 320 -8.43 -25.49 3.46
C GLU A 320 -9.04 -24.98 2.15
N ASP A 321 -9.21 -25.87 1.16
CA ASP A 321 -9.82 -25.51 -0.12
C ASP A 321 -11.27 -25.09 0.05
N GLU A 322 -12.03 -25.75 0.91
CA GLU A 322 -13.40 -25.37 1.25
C GLU A 322 -13.46 -24.04 1.98
N SER A 323 -12.58 -23.79 2.95
CA SER A 323 -12.46 -22.49 3.62
C SER A 323 -12.12 -21.35 2.66
N GLU A 324 -11.21 -21.59 1.71
CA GLU A 324 -10.89 -20.62 0.66
C GLU A 324 -12.07 -20.38 -0.31
N ARG A 325 -12.99 -21.36 -0.47
CA ARG A 325 -14.18 -21.23 -1.35
C ARG A 325 -15.32 -20.46 -0.70
N HIS A 326 -15.59 -20.72 0.57
CA HIS A 326 -16.79 -20.21 1.27
C HIS A 326 -16.70 -18.77 1.74
N GLY A 327 -15.59 -18.09 1.59
CA GLY A 327 -15.43 -16.73 2.10
C GLY A 327 -14.88 -15.75 1.08
N ARG A 328 -14.88 -16.08 -0.22
CA ARG A 328 -14.22 -15.22 -1.21
C ARG A 328 -14.96 -15.20 -2.54
N ALA A 329 -15.70 -14.12 -2.76
CA ALA A 329 -16.38 -13.81 -4.03
C ALA A 329 -15.60 -12.76 -4.84
N GLY A 330 -14.68 -12.01 -4.23
CA GLY A 330 -13.80 -11.04 -4.87
C GLY A 330 -12.32 -11.34 -4.67
N ALA A 331 -11.49 -10.83 -5.59
CA ALA A 331 -10.04 -11.01 -5.57
C ALA A 331 -9.32 -9.81 -6.19
N HIS A 332 -8.08 -9.61 -5.75
CA HIS A 332 -7.13 -8.63 -6.26
C HIS A 332 -5.75 -9.27 -6.54
N ALA A 333 -4.66 -8.51 -6.55
CA ALA A 333 -3.30 -8.96 -6.85
C ALA A 333 -3.08 -9.37 -8.31
N TYR A 334 -3.81 -8.78 -9.24
CA TYR A 334 -3.60 -8.93 -10.68
C TYR A 334 -2.66 -7.87 -11.24
N ALA A 335 -2.53 -7.82 -12.56
CA ALA A 335 -1.73 -6.83 -13.26
C ALA A 335 -2.26 -5.41 -12.98
N PRO A 336 -1.42 -4.50 -12.48
CA PRO A 336 -1.85 -3.15 -12.06
C PRO A 336 -2.35 -2.28 -13.20
N GLU A 337 -1.91 -2.53 -14.43
CA GLU A 337 -2.41 -1.86 -15.65
C GLU A 337 -3.85 -2.20 -15.99
N SER A 338 -4.40 -3.27 -15.41
CA SER A 338 -5.81 -3.64 -15.59
C SER A 338 -6.70 -2.63 -14.90
N LEU A 339 -7.70 -2.10 -15.63
CA LEU A 339 -8.59 -1.05 -15.11
C LEU A 339 -9.20 -1.39 -13.73
N PRO A 340 -9.69 -2.61 -13.45
CA PRO A 340 -10.25 -2.92 -12.13
C PRO A 340 -9.23 -2.98 -10.99
N MET A 341 -7.91 -2.99 -11.26
CA MET A 341 -6.87 -2.96 -10.23
C MET A 341 -6.48 -1.54 -9.86
N ARG A 342 -6.79 -0.54 -10.69
CA ARG A 342 -6.54 0.86 -10.37
C ARG A 342 -7.43 1.29 -9.22
N SER A 343 -6.87 1.98 -8.26
CA SER A 343 -7.62 2.56 -7.16
C SER A 343 -8.11 3.98 -7.48
N TRP A 344 -9.11 4.44 -6.74
CA TRP A 344 -9.63 5.79 -6.87
C TRP A 344 -8.62 6.85 -6.42
N LEU A 345 -8.77 8.07 -6.92
CA LEU A 345 -7.99 9.21 -6.47
C LEU A 345 -8.85 10.48 -6.47
N VAL A 346 -8.97 11.10 -5.30
CA VAL A 346 -9.54 12.43 -5.14
C VAL A 346 -8.57 13.29 -4.37
N VAL A 347 -8.27 14.49 -4.89
CA VAL A 347 -7.38 15.45 -4.24
C VAL A 347 -8.09 16.78 -4.08
N LEU A 348 -8.25 17.24 -2.83
CA LEU A 348 -8.83 18.55 -2.51
C LEU A 348 -7.73 19.52 -2.08
N GLY A 349 -7.95 20.82 -2.33
CA GLY A 349 -7.01 21.88 -1.95
C GLY A 349 -5.77 21.99 -2.87
N ALA A 350 -5.79 21.35 -4.05
CA ALA A 350 -4.69 21.39 -5.04
C ALA A 350 -5.19 21.62 -6.47
N GLY A 351 -6.13 22.57 -6.65
CA GLY A 351 -6.74 22.87 -7.94
C GLY A 351 -7.92 21.97 -8.29
N ARG A 352 -8.41 22.03 -9.54
CA ARG A 352 -9.61 21.32 -10.00
C ARG A 352 -9.36 20.66 -11.35
N GLY A 353 -10.16 19.60 -11.63
CA GLY A 353 -10.22 18.93 -12.92
C GLY A 353 -9.60 17.53 -12.92
N PRO A 354 -9.58 16.87 -14.08
CA PRO A 354 -9.08 15.51 -14.18
C PRO A 354 -7.56 15.42 -13.96
N LEU A 355 -7.11 14.28 -13.43
CA LEU A 355 -5.72 13.85 -13.40
C LEU A 355 -5.53 12.68 -14.36
N ALA A 356 -4.36 12.60 -14.98
CA ALA A 356 -3.89 11.34 -15.55
C ALA A 356 -3.71 10.31 -14.43
N ASP A 357 -3.58 9.04 -14.79
CA ASP A 357 -3.26 7.99 -13.81
C ASP A 357 -1.96 8.35 -13.08
N VAL A 358 -2.01 8.30 -11.76
CA VAL A 358 -0.90 8.63 -10.87
C VAL A 358 -0.29 7.32 -10.34
N PRO A 359 0.99 7.07 -10.53
CA PRO A 359 1.62 5.93 -9.87
C PRO A 359 1.53 6.04 -8.34
N ALA A 360 1.28 4.93 -7.64
CA ALA A 360 1.17 4.91 -6.18
C ALA A 360 2.43 5.48 -5.49
N TRP A 361 3.60 5.25 -6.08
CA TRP A 361 4.87 5.78 -5.57
C TRP A 361 5.07 7.29 -5.75
N ASP A 362 4.17 8.00 -6.45
CA ASP A 362 4.18 9.47 -6.57
C ASP A 362 3.36 10.17 -5.48
N ILE A 363 2.56 9.45 -4.70
CA ILE A 363 1.68 10.00 -3.65
C ILE A 363 2.50 10.56 -2.49
N ALA A 364 3.38 9.76 -1.88
CA ALA A 364 4.20 10.24 -0.75
C ALA A 364 5.10 11.42 -1.14
N PRO A 365 5.82 11.43 -2.28
CA PRO A 365 6.60 12.58 -2.72
C PRO A 365 5.75 13.86 -2.93
N THR A 366 4.50 13.71 -3.40
CA THR A 366 3.57 14.82 -3.56
C THR A 366 3.20 15.41 -2.20
N ALA A 367 2.80 14.60 -1.24
CA ALA A 367 2.48 15.03 0.12
C ALA A 367 3.69 15.67 0.83
N ALA A 368 4.88 15.07 0.67
CA ALA A 368 6.12 15.58 1.21
C ALA A 368 6.48 16.96 0.66
N SER A 369 6.28 17.17 -0.65
CA SER A 369 6.51 18.47 -1.29
C SER A 369 5.60 19.58 -0.73
N TRP A 370 4.35 19.25 -0.45
CA TRP A 370 3.41 20.21 0.15
C TRP A 370 3.80 20.62 1.58
N LEU A 371 4.47 19.74 2.31
CA LEU A 371 4.91 19.95 3.68
C LEU A 371 6.36 20.45 3.78
N GLY A 372 7.08 20.53 2.66
CA GLY A 372 8.49 20.88 2.67
C GLY A 372 9.40 19.84 3.32
N ILE A 373 8.96 18.58 3.34
CA ILE A 373 9.68 17.46 3.94
C ILE A 373 10.89 17.07 3.09
N ARG A 374 12.01 16.78 3.77
CA ARG A 374 13.20 16.22 3.14
C ARG A 374 13.34 14.74 3.53
N TRP A 375 13.53 13.91 2.54
CA TRP A 375 13.80 12.49 2.71
C TRP A 375 15.26 12.25 3.09
N ALA A 376 15.52 11.29 3.99
CA ALA A 376 16.88 10.81 4.25
C ALA A 376 17.43 10.03 3.04
N GLN A 377 16.55 9.29 2.36
CA GLN A 377 16.81 8.61 1.11
C GLN A 377 15.74 9.02 0.10
N ALA A 378 16.15 9.47 -1.09
CA ALA A 378 15.21 9.86 -2.12
C ALA A 378 14.26 8.70 -2.49
N PRO A 379 12.95 8.93 -2.58
CA PRO A 379 12.02 7.94 -3.09
C PRO A 379 12.23 7.72 -4.60
N ASP A 380 11.69 6.62 -5.14
CA ASP A 380 11.70 6.34 -6.58
C ASP A 380 10.71 7.23 -7.33
N GLY A 381 9.59 7.53 -6.70
CA GLY A 381 8.55 8.39 -7.20
C GLY A 381 8.91 9.86 -7.22
N LYS A 382 8.08 10.63 -7.92
CA LYS A 382 8.23 12.08 -8.07
C LYS A 382 6.93 12.78 -7.68
N PRO A 383 7.01 14.01 -7.17
CA PRO A 383 5.80 14.78 -6.93
C PRO A 383 5.00 14.99 -8.22
N VAL A 384 3.68 14.82 -8.15
CA VAL A 384 2.77 15.06 -9.28
C VAL A 384 2.73 16.56 -9.59
N ALA A 385 3.37 16.96 -10.67
CA ALA A 385 3.59 18.38 -11.02
C ALA A 385 2.29 19.20 -11.06
N THR A 386 1.21 18.63 -11.60
CA THR A 386 -0.10 19.29 -11.68
C THR A 386 -0.77 19.53 -10.32
N LEU A 387 -0.34 18.84 -9.27
CA LEU A 387 -0.80 19.02 -7.88
C LEU A 387 0.08 20.04 -7.11
N LEU A 388 1.23 20.44 -7.65
CA LEU A 388 2.12 21.42 -7.06
C LEU A 388 1.87 22.84 -7.59
N ALA A 389 1.23 22.99 -8.74
CA ALA A 389 0.85 24.26 -9.32
C ALA A 389 -0.10 25.03 -8.35
N ARG A 390 0.22 26.32 -8.12
CA ARG A 390 -0.57 27.23 -7.27
C ARG A 390 -1.83 27.70 -7.99
#